data_2c3f6e9fd592833a4efc520514da0a1e
#
_entry.id   2c3f6e9fd592833a4efc520514da0a1e
#
_cell.length_a   1.000
_cell.length_b   1.000
_cell.length_c   1.000
_cell.angle_alpha   90.00
_cell.angle_beta   90.00
_cell.angle_gamma   90.00
#
_symmetry.space_group_name_H-M   'P 1'
#
loop_
_entity.id
_entity.type
_entity.pdbx_description
1 polymer ?
#
loop_
_entity_poly.entity_id
_entity_poly.type
_entity_poly.pdbx_seq_one_letter_code
_entity_poly.pdbx_strand_id
1 'polypeptide(L)'
;VQEQIRECTTKVGQPKLAIIRIQNFLIPIAPLAEQKRISNRIEVLLPIVDKYEFLSSKLVKLNSSINEFLKKSILQEAIQGKLVPQIAEEGAAQELLEQIKAEKEKLVKEGKLKKSALTNSVIYKGDDNKYYEQVSNENTDITEEIPFDLPNNWTWIRFGQYVRMSIGKTPPRGETKYWTNGIYPWVSISDMSDYGLVKTTKETVSEYVQSLFGDISSAGTLIMSFKLTVGRTSILDISAYHNEAVISIYPFVDKDYRTRNYLFYI
;
A
#
# COMPACT_ATOMS: atom_id res chain seq x y z
N VAL A 1 -10.11 -49.81 -12.29
CA VAL A 1 -10.08 -50.11 -10.86
C VAL A 1 -10.46 -48.90 -10.02
N GLN A 2 -9.84 -47.73 -10.22
CA GLN A 2 -10.11 -46.51 -9.41
C GLN A 2 -11.58 -46.08 -9.51
N GLU A 3 -12.19 -46.16 -10.66
CA GLU A 3 -13.60 -45.84 -10.88
C GLU A 3 -14.51 -46.80 -10.14
N GLN A 4 -14.24 -48.12 -10.23
CA GLN A 4 -14.94 -49.17 -9.47
C GLN A 4 -14.84 -48.95 -7.95
N ILE A 5 -13.66 -48.44 -7.45
CA ILE A 5 -13.49 -48.09 -6.05
C ILE A 5 -14.41 -46.93 -5.67
N ARG A 6 -14.44 -45.85 -6.47
CA ARG A 6 -15.30 -44.68 -6.22
C ARG A 6 -16.78 -45.00 -6.18
N GLU A 7 -17.23 -45.85 -7.10
CA GLU A 7 -18.64 -46.28 -7.18
C GLU A 7 -19.06 -47.18 -6.01
N CYS A 8 -18.12 -48.01 -5.53
CA CYS A 8 -18.40 -48.96 -4.46
C CYS A 8 -18.13 -48.44 -3.04
N THR A 9 -17.52 -47.24 -2.90
CA THR A 9 -17.22 -46.64 -1.61
C THR A 9 -18.44 -45.94 -1.01
N THR A 10 -18.73 -46.18 0.26
CA THR A 10 -19.82 -45.48 0.97
C THR A 10 -19.52 -43.98 1.08
N LYS A 11 -20.53 -43.15 0.78
CA LYS A 11 -20.40 -41.68 0.81
C LYS A 11 -20.84 -41.02 2.13
N VAL A 12 -21.32 -41.84 3.09
CA VAL A 12 -21.86 -41.37 4.38
C VAL A 12 -20.91 -41.80 5.51
N GLY A 13 -20.47 -40.88 6.33
CA GLY A 13 -19.53 -41.11 7.43
C GLY A 13 -18.08 -41.37 6.94
N GLN A 14 -17.35 -42.24 7.65
CA GLN A 14 -16.02 -42.65 7.18
C GLN A 14 -16.14 -43.51 5.90
N PRO A 15 -15.45 -43.17 4.81
CA PRO A 15 -15.44 -43.93 3.59
C PRO A 15 -14.97 -45.37 3.85
N LYS A 16 -15.81 -46.39 3.53
CA LYS A 16 -15.48 -47.79 3.70
C LYS A 16 -15.78 -48.56 2.42
N LEU A 17 -14.92 -49.53 2.12
CA LEU A 17 -15.06 -50.43 1.01
C LEU A 17 -15.07 -51.87 1.55
N ALA A 18 -16.16 -52.62 1.32
CA ALA A 18 -16.29 -54.01 1.78
C ALA A 18 -15.35 -54.92 0.96
N ILE A 19 -14.66 -55.85 1.63
CA ILE A 19 -13.72 -56.80 1.01
C ILE A 19 -14.38 -57.61 -0.10
N ILE A 20 -15.63 -58.03 0.10
CA ILE A 20 -16.38 -58.81 -0.90
C ILE A 20 -16.59 -58.03 -2.21
N ARG A 21 -16.63 -56.69 -2.17
CA ARG A 21 -16.73 -55.84 -3.37
C ARG A 21 -15.40 -55.76 -4.09
N ILE A 22 -14.29 -55.69 -3.35
CA ILE A 22 -12.93 -55.66 -3.89
C ILE A 22 -12.63 -56.95 -4.67
N GLN A 23 -13.08 -58.10 -4.16
CA GLN A 23 -12.88 -59.39 -4.80
C GLN A 23 -13.51 -59.49 -6.18
N ASN A 24 -14.53 -58.69 -6.46
CA ASN A 24 -15.26 -58.64 -7.73
C ASN A 24 -14.76 -57.57 -8.70
N PHE A 25 -13.69 -56.87 -8.39
CA PHE A 25 -13.14 -55.88 -9.31
C PHE A 25 -12.48 -56.52 -10.52
N LEU A 26 -12.79 -56.01 -11.68
CA LEU A 26 -12.12 -56.38 -12.91
C LEU A 26 -10.77 -55.67 -13.01
N ILE A 27 -9.71 -56.44 -13.17
CA ILE A 27 -8.35 -55.93 -13.38
C ILE A 27 -7.77 -56.50 -14.68
N PRO A 28 -7.07 -55.69 -15.50
CA PRO A 28 -6.35 -56.18 -16.66
C PRO A 28 -5.09 -56.91 -16.19
N ILE A 29 -4.83 -58.08 -16.74
CA ILE A 29 -3.63 -58.88 -16.44
C ILE A 29 -2.77 -58.95 -17.72
N ALA A 30 -1.57 -58.38 -17.64
CA ALA A 30 -0.55 -58.52 -18.68
C ALA A 30 0.34 -59.75 -18.42
N PRO A 31 1.08 -60.26 -19.42
CA PRO A 31 2.08 -61.30 -19.19
C PRO A 31 3.13 -60.85 -18.15
N LEU A 32 3.63 -61.77 -17.35
CA LEU A 32 4.50 -61.45 -16.20
C LEU A 32 5.73 -60.61 -16.58
N ALA A 33 6.37 -60.92 -17.71
CA ALA A 33 7.51 -60.14 -18.21
C ALA A 33 7.12 -58.74 -18.59
N GLU A 34 5.90 -58.52 -19.05
CA GLU A 34 5.37 -57.21 -19.38
C GLU A 34 5.02 -56.39 -18.12
N GLN A 35 4.43 -57.05 -17.13
CA GLN A 35 4.18 -56.42 -15.81
C GLN A 35 5.45 -55.82 -15.23
N LYS A 36 6.57 -56.57 -15.28
CA LYS A 36 7.88 -56.10 -14.82
C LYS A 36 8.38 -54.86 -15.61
N ARG A 37 8.20 -54.87 -16.94
CA ARG A 37 8.57 -53.72 -17.77
C ARG A 37 7.72 -52.48 -17.48
N ILE A 38 6.42 -52.69 -17.26
CA ILE A 38 5.49 -51.64 -16.89
C ILE A 38 5.88 -51.04 -15.53
N SER A 39 6.10 -51.86 -14.50
CA SER A 39 6.49 -51.43 -13.17
C SER A 39 7.78 -50.63 -13.20
N ASN A 40 8.83 -51.13 -13.84
CA ASN A 40 10.09 -50.44 -13.98
C ASN A 40 9.92 -49.07 -14.70
N ARG A 41 9.05 -49.01 -15.71
CA ARG A 41 8.81 -47.75 -16.43
C ARG A 41 8.07 -46.74 -15.58
N ILE A 42 7.10 -47.16 -14.77
CA ILE A 42 6.35 -46.34 -13.83
C ILE A 42 7.31 -45.78 -12.75
N GLU A 43 8.16 -46.63 -12.19
CA GLU A 43 9.16 -46.20 -11.19
C GLU A 43 10.11 -45.10 -11.70
N VAL A 44 10.44 -45.12 -12.99
CA VAL A 44 11.26 -44.06 -13.62
C VAL A 44 10.42 -42.80 -13.92
N LEU A 45 9.16 -42.95 -14.27
CA LEU A 45 8.32 -41.82 -14.69
C LEU A 45 7.73 -41.04 -13.51
N LEU A 46 7.32 -41.70 -12.43
CA LEU A 46 6.69 -41.04 -11.28
C LEU A 46 7.56 -39.91 -10.70
N PRO A 47 8.87 -40.10 -10.43
CA PRO A 47 9.72 -39.03 -9.94
C PRO A 47 9.85 -37.83 -10.91
N ILE A 48 9.71 -38.07 -12.22
CA ILE A 48 9.72 -37.01 -13.22
C ILE A 48 8.42 -36.18 -13.13
N VAL A 49 7.28 -36.85 -12.95
CA VAL A 49 5.99 -36.19 -12.74
C VAL A 49 6.01 -35.35 -11.47
N ASP A 50 6.49 -35.89 -10.36
CA ASP A 50 6.63 -35.18 -9.07
C ASP A 50 7.52 -33.95 -9.22
N LYS A 51 8.64 -34.10 -9.92
CA LYS A 51 9.53 -32.97 -10.21
C LYS A 51 8.87 -31.91 -11.08
N TYR A 52 8.09 -32.31 -12.08
CA TYR A 52 7.34 -31.39 -12.92
C TYR A 52 6.30 -30.62 -12.11
N GLU A 53 5.53 -31.29 -11.26
CA GLU A 53 4.55 -30.66 -10.38
C GLU A 53 5.19 -29.64 -9.44
N PHE A 54 6.31 -30.00 -8.81
CA PHE A 54 7.08 -29.10 -7.96
C PHE A 54 7.57 -27.85 -8.71
N LEU A 55 8.14 -28.01 -9.91
CA LEU A 55 8.67 -26.90 -10.72
C LEU A 55 7.53 -26.03 -11.27
N SER A 56 6.43 -26.64 -11.70
CA SER A 56 5.24 -25.93 -12.18
C SER A 56 4.62 -25.08 -11.09
N SER A 57 4.45 -25.63 -9.88
CA SER A 57 3.91 -24.89 -8.74
C SER A 57 4.82 -23.72 -8.33
N LYS A 58 6.15 -23.92 -8.37
CA LYS A 58 7.13 -22.87 -8.11
C LYS A 58 7.06 -21.74 -9.15
N LEU A 59 6.90 -22.09 -10.42
CA LEU A 59 6.75 -21.12 -11.51
C LEU A 59 5.47 -20.29 -11.37
N VAL A 60 4.34 -20.93 -11.06
CA VAL A 60 3.06 -20.24 -10.81
C VAL A 60 3.20 -19.26 -9.66
N LYS A 61 3.85 -19.69 -8.56
CA LYS A 61 4.09 -18.82 -7.40
C LYS A 61 4.99 -17.62 -7.75
N LEU A 62 6.05 -17.85 -8.51
CA LEU A 62 6.94 -16.78 -8.97
C LEU A 62 6.19 -15.78 -9.86
N ASN A 63 5.44 -16.27 -10.85
CA ASN A 63 4.68 -15.42 -11.76
C ASN A 63 3.58 -14.61 -11.03
N SER A 64 2.95 -15.15 -10.00
CA SER A 64 1.94 -14.42 -9.22
C SER A 64 2.54 -13.27 -8.40
N SER A 65 3.79 -13.38 -7.97
CA SER A 65 4.45 -12.36 -7.14
C SER A 65 5.29 -11.35 -7.93
N ILE A 66 5.61 -11.62 -9.21
CA ILE A 66 6.53 -10.78 -10.01
C ILE A 66 6.04 -9.33 -10.13
N ASN A 67 4.73 -9.13 -10.29
CA ASN A 67 4.15 -7.79 -10.42
C ASN A 67 4.33 -6.95 -9.14
N GLU A 68 4.21 -7.57 -7.96
CA GLU A 68 4.42 -6.88 -6.69
C GLU A 68 5.90 -6.55 -6.47
N PHE A 69 6.80 -7.49 -6.79
CA PHE A 69 8.24 -7.24 -6.70
C PHE A 69 8.68 -6.14 -7.65
N LEU A 70 8.16 -6.14 -8.89
CA LEU A 70 8.47 -5.10 -9.87
C LEU A 70 7.99 -3.72 -9.41
N LYS A 71 6.75 -3.60 -8.89
CA LYS A 71 6.25 -2.35 -8.33
C LYS A 71 7.13 -1.84 -7.19
N LYS A 72 7.48 -2.71 -6.23
CA LYS A 72 8.37 -2.35 -5.11
C LYS A 72 9.74 -1.90 -5.59
N SER A 73 10.32 -2.59 -6.57
CA SER A 73 11.62 -2.22 -7.14
C SER A 73 11.57 -0.85 -7.83
N ILE A 74 10.53 -0.58 -8.63
CA ILE A 74 10.35 0.72 -9.29
C ILE A 74 10.22 1.85 -8.25
N LEU A 75 9.42 1.65 -7.21
CA LEU A 75 9.25 2.64 -6.14
C LEU A 75 10.56 2.84 -5.36
N GLN A 76 11.32 1.78 -5.11
CA GLN A 76 12.62 1.86 -4.45
C GLN A 76 13.62 2.69 -5.27
N GLU A 77 13.71 2.45 -6.57
CA GLU A 77 14.54 3.25 -7.47
C GLU A 77 14.07 4.72 -7.53
N ALA A 78 12.75 4.95 -7.51
CA ALA A 78 12.18 6.28 -7.52
C ALA A 78 12.57 7.09 -6.27
N ILE A 79 12.40 6.54 -5.06
CA ILE A 79 12.71 7.25 -3.81
C ILE A 79 14.21 7.44 -3.58
N GLN A 80 15.07 6.66 -4.24
CA GLN A 80 16.52 6.82 -4.23
C GLN A 80 17.03 7.77 -5.30
N GLY A 81 16.15 8.36 -6.13
CA GLY A 81 16.52 9.24 -7.23
C GLY A 81 17.25 8.54 -8.39
N LYS A 82 17.09 7.22 -8.53
CA LYS A 82 17.75 6.39 -9.56
C LYS A 82 16.84 6.08 -10.75
N LEU A 83 15.53 6.29 -10.63
CA LEU A 83 14.55 5.92 -11.65
C LEU A 83 14.68 6.79 -12.91
N VAL A 84 15.05 8.06 -12.74
CA VAL A 84 15.25 9.02 -13.84
C VAL A 84 16.59 9.72 -13.67
N PRO A 85 17.26 10.15 -14.77
CA PRO A 85 18.49 10.92 -14.68
C PRO A 85 18.25 12.26 -13.97
N GLN A 86 19.23 12.72 -13.19
CA GLN A 86 19.21 14.03 -12.58
C GLN A 86 19.50 15.11 -13.64
N ILE A 87 18.69 16.16 -13.68
CA ILE A 87 18.79 17.26 -14.65
C ILE A 87 19.18 18.52 -13.88
N ALA A 88 20.36 19.08 -14.18
CA ALA A 88 20.91 20.21 -13.42
C ALA A 88 20.05 21.48 -13.54
N GLU A 89 19.39 21.68 -14.67
CA GLU A 89 18.52 22.84 -14.96
C GLU A 89 17.21 22.81 -14.15
N GLU A 90 16.85 21.70 -13.54
CA GLU A 90 15.65 21.57 -12.70
C GLU A 90 15.88 22.16 -11.28
N GLY A 91 17.11 22.56 -10.94
CA GLY A 91 17.46 23.17 -9.66
C GLY A 91 17.68 22.12 -8.55
N ALA A 92 17.63 22.58 -7.31
CA ALA A 92 17.84 21.75 -6.13
C ALA A 92 16.63 21.79 -5.19
N ALA A 93 16.47 20.75 -4.38
CA ALA A 93 15.42 20.68 -3.37
C ALA A 93 15.44 21.85 -2.37
N GLN A 94 16.61 22.51 -2.20
CA GLN A 94 16.76 23.68 -1.36
C GLN A 94 15.84 24.83 -1.80
N GLU A 95 15.68 25.06 -3.10
CA GLU A 95 14.78 26.11 -3.62
C GLU A 95 13.32 25.83 -3.26
N LEU A 96 12.90 24.55 -3.28
CA LEU A 96 11.58 24.14 -2.86
C LEU A 96 11.39 24.38 -1.35
N LEU A 97 12.41 24.11 -0.52
CA LEU A 97 12.36 24.40 0.91
C LEU A 97 12.17 25.90 1.21
N GLU A 98 12.80 26.76 0.45
CA GLU A 98 12.62 28.21 0.58
C GLU A 98 11.19 28.63 0.21
N GLN A 99 10.63 28.07 -0.85
CA GLN A 99 9.23 28.29 -1.22
C GLN A 99 8.27 27.82 -0.14
N ILE A 100 8.51 26.63 0.44
CA ILE A 100 7.70 26.11 1.55
C ILE A 100 7.77 27.05 2.76
N LYS A 101 8.95 27.55 3.11
CA LYS A 101 9.13 28.51 4.21
C LYS A 101 8.33 29.79 3.95
N ALA A 102 8.45 30.37 2.77
CA ALA A 102 7.71 31.58 2.39
C ALA A 102 6.18 31.35 2.45
N GLU A 103 5.68 30.22 1.98
CA GLU A 103 4.23 29.91 2.04
C GLU A 103 3.77 29.71 3.48
N LYS A 104 4.55 29.05 4.35
CA LYS A 104 4.25 28.94 5.78
C LYS A 104 4.17 30.29 6.46
N GLU A 105 5.12 31.20 6.19
CA GLU A 105 5.12 32.56 6.74
C GLU A 105 3.87 33.34 6.32
N LYS A 106 3.45 33.21 5.05
CA LYS A 106 2.22 33.78 4.53
C LYS A 106 0.99 33.25 5.26
N LEU A 107 0.88 31.91 5.39
CA LEU A 107 -0.25 31.27 6.09
C LEU A 107 -0.33 31.64 7.57
N VAL A 108 0.81 31.88 8.23
CA VAL A 108 0.84 32.39 9.62
C VAL A 108 0.36 33.84 9.67
N LYS A 109 0.76 34.70 8.73
CA LYS A 109 0.26 36.07 8.64
C LYS A 109 -1.24 36.15 8.38
N GLU A 110 -1.77 35.20 7.58
CA GLU A 110 -3.21 35.07 7.32
C GLU A 110 -3.99 34.42 8.48
N GLY A 111 -3.33 34.00 9.56
CA GLY A 111 -3.96 33.31 10.69
C GLY A 111 -4.40 31.88 10.41
N LYS A 112 -4.02 31.31 9.26
CA LYS A 112 -4.37 29.94 8.84
C LYS A 112 -3.41 28.88 9.40
N LEU A 113 -2.25 29.29 9.89
CA LEU A 113 -1.24 28.42 10.47
C LEU A 113 -0.71 29.02 11.79
N LYS A 114 -0.44 28.17 12.76
CA LYS A 114 0.13 28.60 14.05
C LYS A 114 1.60 28.98 13.89
N LYS A 115 2.07 29.97 14.66
CA LYS A 115 3.49 30.40 14.67
C LYS A 115 4.46 29.25 14.95
N SER A 116 4.05 28.26 15.77
CA SER A 116 4.86 27.07 16.06
C SER A 116 5.20 26.22 14.83
N ALA A 117 4.42 26.33 13.75
CA ALA A 117 4.71 25.62 12.49
C ALA A 117 5.87 26.25 11.68
N LEU A 118 6.35 27.43 12.08
CA LEU A 118 7.54 28.08 11.51
C LEU A 118 8.86 27.53 12.09
N THR A 119 8.81 26.69 13.14
CA THR A 119 10.01 26.01 13.63
C THR A 119 10.49 25.07 12.53
N ASN A 120 11.56 25.47 11.85
CA ASN A 120 12.16 24.67 10.78
C ASN A 120 13.24 23.78 11.38
N SER A 121 13.25 22.52 10.96
CA SER A 121 14.43 21.66 11.06
C SER A 121 15.16 21.65 9.72
N VAL A 122 16.46 21.58 9.76
CA VAL A 122 17.32 21.41 8.59
C VAL A 122 18.11 20.14 8.77
N ILE A 123 17.97 19.21 7.81
CA ILE A 123 18.73 17.97 7.81
C ILE A 123 19.89 18.14 6.83
N TYR A 124 21.11 17.86 7.28
CA TYR A 124 22.31 17.97 6.47
C TYR A 124 23.30 16.85 6.78
N LYS A 125 24.19 16.59 5.83
CA LYS A 125 25.30 15.65 5.98
C LYS A 125 26.54 16.42 6.42
N GLY A 126 27.14 16.04 7.54
CA GLY A 126 28.36 16.61 8.06
C GLY A 126 29.62 16.10 7.33
N ASP A 127 30.77 16.75 7.61
CA ASP A 127 32.09 16.36 7.05
C ASP A 127 32.54 14.95 7.50
N ASP A 128 31.97 14.45 8.59
CA ASP A 128 32.18 13.13 9.14
C ASP A 128 31.30 12.03 8.50
N ASN A 129 30.57 12.37 7.41
CA ASN A 129 29.59 11.52 6.72
C ASN A 129 28.36 11.13 7.54
N LYS A 130 28.13 11.75 8.70
CA LYS A 130 26.92 11.58 9.48
C LYS A 130 25.82 12.56 9.09
N TYR A 131 24.58 12.20 9.37
CA TYR A 131 23.44 13.07 9.16
C TYR A 131 23.01 13.72 10.47
N TYR A 132 22.80 15.01 10.41
CA TYR A 132 22.37 15.83 11.54
C TYR A 132 21.07 16.55 11.23
N GLU A 133 20.21 16.63 12.23
CA GLU A 133 19.04 17.51 12.21
C GLU A 133 19.31 18.70 13.11
N GLN A 134 19.29 19.91 12.54
CA GLN A 134 19.37 21.15 13.28
C GLN A 134 17.97 21.71 13.51
N VAL A 135 17.58 21.85 14.78
CA VAL A 135 16.34 22.52 15.18
C VAL A 135 16.75 23.73 16.05
N SER A 136 16.49 24.92 15.58
CA SER A 136 17.00 26.16 16.22
C SER A 136 18.52 26.13 16.36
N ASN A 137 19.06 25.96 17.57
CA ASN A 137 20.50 25.91 17.85
C ASN A 137 20.97 24.49 18.31
N GLU A 138 20.09 23.50 18.29
CA GLU A 138 20.42 22.15 18.71
C GLU A 138 20.64 21.26 17.48
N ASN A 139 21.77 20.54 17.50
CA ASN A 139 22.10 19.54 16.48
C ASN A 139 21.94 18.13 17.07
N THR A 140 21.17 17.29 16.42
CA THR A 140 20.96 15.90 16.80
C THR A 140 21.49 14.98 15.70
N ASP A 141 22.31 13.98 16.06
CA ASP A 141 22.73 12.93 15.12
C ASP A 141 21.52 12.03 14.81
N ILE A 142 21.13 11.97 13.54
CA ILE A 142 20.01 11.17 13.01
C ILE A 142 20.48 10.16 11.97
N THR A 143 21.75 9.84 11.94
CA THR A 143 22.34 8.96 10.94
C THR A 143 21.64 7.60 10.85
N GLU A 144 21.23 7.05 11.99
CA GLU A 144 20.51 5.77 12.03
C GLU A 144 19.06 5.84 11.50
N GLU A 145 18.47 7.05 11.41
CA GLU A 145 17.15 7.27 10.82
C GLU A 145 17.21 7.34 9.29
N ILE A 146 18.38 7.58 8.71
CA ILE A 146 18.55 7.76 7.25
C ILE A 146 18.72 6.39 6.57
N PRO A 147 17.77 5.97 5.74
CA PRO A 147 17.78 4.62 5.19
C PRO A 147 18.74 4.43 3.99
N PHE A 148 19.13 5.52 3.30
CA PHE A 148 20.02 5.52 2.13
C PHE A 148 20.52 6.92 1.79
N ASP A 149 21.59 7.00 1.01
CA ASP A 149 22.11 8.27 0.50
C ASP A 149 21.24 8.81 -0.66
N LEU A 150 21.09 10.12 -0.72
CA LEU A 150 20.36 10.85 -1.76
C LEU A 150 21.30 11.39 -2.85
N PRO A 151 20.77 11.67 -4.06
CA PRO A 151 21.46 12.52 -5.03
C PRO A 151 21.81 13.91 -4.47
N ASN A 152 22.85 14.56 -5.00
CA ASN A 152 23.37 15.81 -4.46
C ASN A 152 22.39 17.00 -4.49
N ASN A 153 21.41 16.96 -5.40
CA ASN A 153 20.37 17.99 -5.53
C ASN A 153 19.12 17.70 -4.70
N TRP A 154 19.09 16.58 -3.96
CA TRP A 154 18.00 16.20 -3.06
C TRP A 154 18.37 16.49 -1.61
N THR A 155 17.36 16.57 -0.74
CA THR A 155 17.56 16.71 0.71
C THR A 155 16.49 15.94 1.47
N TRP A 156 16.83 15.54 2.68
CA TRP A 156 15.85 14.98 3.63
C TRP A 156 15.05 16.08 4.29
N ILE A 157 13.78 15.85 4.53
CA ILE A 157 12.88 16.74 5.28
C ILE A 157 11.93 15.92 6.15
N ARG A 158 11.57 16.43 7.31
CA ARG A 158 10.48 15.85 8.12
C ARG A 158 9.14 16.05 7.41
N PHE A 159 8.33 15.00 7.30
CA PHE A 159 7.07 15.03 6.56
C PHE A 159 6.14 16.18 6.98
N GLY A 160 6.02 16.43 8.30
CA GLY A 160 5.24 17.56 8.83
C GLY A 160 5.79 18.96 8.47
N GLN A 161 7.02 19.06 7.97
CA GLN A 161 7.58 20.29 7.42
C GLN A 161 7.17 20.50 5.96
N TYR A 162 6.87 19.43 5.26
CA TYR A 162 6.56 19.41 3.83
C TYR A 162 5.08 19.58 3.54
N VAL A 163 4.22 19.08 4.44
CA VAL A 163 2.77 19.05 4.27
C VAL A 163 2.02 19.51 5.51
N ARG A 164 0.81 20.02 5.30
CA ARG A 164 -0.20 20.15 6.35
C ARG A 164 -1.10 18.91 6.30
N MET A 165 -1.49 18.39 7.47
CA MET A 165 -2.36 17.24 7.60
C MET A 165 -3.62 17.60 8.35
N SER A 166 -4.75 16.97 7.98
CA SER A 166 -6.01 17.06 8.70
C SER A 166 -6.56 15.65 8.96
N ILE A 167 -6.88 15.39 10.22
CA ILE A 167 -7.45 14.10 10.65
C ILE A 167 -8.97 14.18 10.50
N GLY A 168 -9.56 13.11 9.95
CA GLY A 168 -11.00 12.95 9.89
C GLY A 168 -11.64 12.64 11.24
N LYS A 169 -12.95 12.53 11.23
CA LYS A 169 -13.75 12.20 12.41
C LYS A 169 -14.88 11.26 12.05
N THR A 170 -15.32 10.48 13.03
CA THR A 170 -16.54 9.68 12.92
C THR A 170 -17.61 10.31 13.78
N PRO A 171 -18.77 10.71 13.22
CA PRO A 171 -19.90 11.13 14.01
C PRO A 171 -20.38 10.00 14.92
N PRO A 172 -20.96 10.28 16.09
CA PRO A 172 -21.52 9.24 16.95
C PRO A 172 -22.50 8.33 16.19
N ARG A 173 -22.22 7.04 16.15
CA ARG A 173 -23.03 6.06 15.39
C ARG A 173 -24.47 5.95 15.90
N GLY A 174 -24.70 6.19 17.20
CA GLY A 174 -26.03 6.17 17.81
C GLY A 174 -26.90 7.40 17.51
N GLU A 175 -26.34 8.46 16.92
CA GLU A 175 -27.08 9.67 16.60
C GLU A 175 -27.49 9.68 15.13
N THR A 176 -28.71 9.24 14.84
CA THR A 176 -29.25 9.11 13.48
C THR A 176 -29.23 10.40 12.67
N LYS A 177 -29.30 11.57 13.33
CA LYS A 177 -29.25 12.88 12.65
C LYS A 177 -28.03 13.06 11.74
N TYR A 178 -26.89 12.43 12.07
CA TYR A 178 -25.67 12.54 11.28
C TYR A 178 -25.64 11.58 10.08
N TRP A 179 -26.41 10.49 10.14
CA TRP A 179 -26.35 9.38 9.19
C TRP A 179 -27.59 9.26 8.30
N THR A 180 -28.66 10.03 8.60
CA THR A 180 -29.89 10.02 7.82
C THR A 180 -29.90 11.23 6.87
N ASN A 181 -30.41 11.04 5.65
CA ASN A 181 -30.42 12.05 4.58
C ASN A 181 -29.03 12.64 4.30
N GLY A 182 -28.02 11.77 4.23
CA GLY A 182 -26.66 12.16 3.98
C GLY A 182 -26.47 12.79 2.61
N ILE A 183 -25.89 13.99 2.57
CA ILE A 183 -25.59 14.75 1.35
C ILE A 183 -24.09 14.83 1.07
N TYR A 184 -23.24 14.58 2.07
CA TYR A 184 -21.79 14.57 1.94
C TYR A 184 -21.25 13.15 1.93
N PRO A 185 -20.41 12.78 0.95
CA PRO A 185 -19.66 11.54 0.97
C PRO A 185 -18.80 11.45 2.23
N TRP A 186 -18.75 10.26 2.85
CA TRP A 186 -17.91 10.00 4.02
C TRP A 186 -17.04 8.78 3.78
N VAL A 187 -15.73 9.02 3.70
CA VAL A 187 -14.72 8.02 3.34
C VAL A 187 -14.30 7.24 4.56
N SER A 188 -14.34 5.94 4.46
CA SER A 188 -13.70 4.98 5.34
C SER A 188 -12.52 4.29 4.64
N ILE A 189 -11.70 3.54 5.39
CA ILE A 189 -10.60 2.77 4.80
C ILE A 189 -11.10 1.80 3.71
N SER A 190 -12.33 1.30 3.85
CA SER A 190 -12.92 0.34 2.89
C SER A 190 -13.28 0.96 1.54
N ASP A 191 -13.28 2.29 1.43
CA ASP A 191 -13.52 3.03 0.18
C ASP A 191 -12.21 3.37 -0.54
N MET A 192 -11.08 3.17 0.13
CA MET A 192 -9.74 3.43 -0.39
C MET A 192 -9.16 2.20 -1.08
N SER A 193 -8.40 2.40 -2.13
CA SER A 193 -7.56 1.39 -2.77
C SER A 193 -6.14 1.92 -2.89
N ASP A 194 -5.15 1.02 -2.86
CA ASP A 194 -3.74 1.40 -3.01
C ASP A 194 -3.53 2.08 -4.36
N TYR A 195 -2.97 3.29 -4.32
CA TYR A 195 -2.74 4.13 -5.49
C TYR A 195 -3.99 4.35 -6.35
N GLY A 196 -5.17 4.49 -5.69
CA GLY A 196 -6.46 4.60 -6.37
C GLY A 196 -7.14 5.95 -6.24
N LEU A 197 -8.28 6.08 -6.92
CA LEU A 197 -9.18 7.23 -6.82
C LEU A 197 -10.41 6.84 -6.00
N VAL A 198 -10.80 7.68 -5.05
CA VAL A 198 -12.07 7.54 -4.33
C VAL A 198 -13.14 8.30 -5.11
N LYS A 199 -13.90 7.58 -5.92
CA LYS A 199 -14.99 8.14 -6.76
C LYS A 199 -16.35 8.12 -6.09
N THR A 200 -16.54 7.19 -5.16
CA THR A 200 -17.80 7.01 -4.41
C THR A 200 -17.48 6.53 -3.01
N THR A 201 -18.40 6.69 -2.09
CA THR A 201 -18.30 6.17 -0.72
C THR A 201 -19.50 5.27 -0.42
N LYS A 202 -19.31 4.32 0.47
CA LYS A 202 -20.38 3.43 0.96
C LYS A 202 -21.35 4.15 1.86
N GLU A 203 -20.89 5.17 2.56
CA GLU A 203 -21.68 5.94 3.52
C GLU A 203 -21.66 7.42 3.16
N THR A 204 -22.72 8.10 3.56
CA THR A 204 -22.85 9.55 3.48
C THR A 204 -23.23 10.10 4.84
N VAL A 205 -22.93 11.38 5.06
CA VAL A 205 -23.27 12.09 6.28
C VAL A 205 -24.11 13.34 5.97
N SER A 206 -24.96 13.73 6.91
CA SER A 206 -25.85 14.88 6.77
C SER A 206 -25.11 16.21 6.96
N GLU A 207 -25.79 17.32 6.71
CA GLU A 207 -25.26 18.68 6.92
C GLU A 207 -24.87 18.98 8.38
N TYR A 208 -25.45 18.28 9.36
CA TYR A 208 -25.15 18.46 10.79
C TYR A 208 -23.71 18.16 11.16
N VAL A 209 -22.97 17.45 10.31
CA VAL A 209 -21.54 17.15 10.55
C VAL A 209 -20.64 18.37 10.38
N GLN A 210 -21.05 19.41 9.66
CA GLN A 210 -20.24 20.61 9.44
C GLN A 210 -19.76 21.24 10.75
N SER A 211 -20.61 21.25 11.78
CA SER A 211 -20.26 21.74 13.10
C SER A 211 -19.22 20.89 13.82
N LEU A 212 -19.08 19.60 13.46
CA LEU A 212 -18.14 18.65 14.06
C LEU A 212 -16.80 18.58 13.30
N PHE A 213 -16.83 18.68 11.97
CA PHE A 213 -15.68 18.36 11.13
C PHE A 213 -14.88 19.58 10.68
N GLY A 214 -15.51 20.75 10.54
CA GLY A 214 -14.91 21.88 9.84
C GLY A 214 -14.97 21.69 8.31
N ASP A 215 -13.92 22.07 7.60
CA ASP A 215 -13.92 22.07 6.14
C ASP A 215 -13.88 20.65 5.56
N ILE A 216 -14.68 20.44 4.52
CA ILE A 216 -14.67 19.22 3.72
C ILE A 216 -13.36 19.14 2.90
N SER A 217 -12.80 17.96 2.79
CA SER A 217 -11.65 17.73 1.91
C SER A 217 -12.12 17.74 0.44
N SER A 218 -11.58 18.67 -0.35
CA SER A 218 -11.97 18.86 -1.74
C SER A 218 -11.51 17.73 -2.65
N ALA A 219 -12.19 17.56 -3.78
CA ALA A 219 -11.70 16.72 -4.87
C ALA A 219 -10.26 17.11 -5.24
N GLY A 220 -9.41 16.14 -5.56
CA GLY A 220 -8.00 16.31 -5.78
C GLY A 220 -7.14 16.16 -4.51
N THR A 221 -7.71 16.09 -3.32
CA THR A 221 -6.94 15.92 -2.08
C THR A 221 -6.34 14.51 -1.99
N LEU A 222 -5.05 14.43 -1.64
CA LEU A 222 -4.39 13.19 -1.26
C LEU A 222 -4.83 12.79 0.15
N ILE A 223 -5.24 11.54 0.30
CA ILE A 223 -5.59 10.95 1.60
C ILE A 223 -4.74 9.71 1.87
N MET A 224 -4.46 9.47 3.15
CA MET A 224 -3.70 8.29 3.58
C MET A 224 -4.33 7.67 4.83
N SER A 225 -4.42 6.35 4.87
CA SER A 225 -4.82 5.63 6.08
C SER A 225 -3.61 5.43 7.00
N PHE A 226 -3.80 5.70 8.30
CA PHE A 226 -2.76 5.53 9.33
C PHE A 226 -3.18 4.59 10.48
N LYS A 227 -4.34 3.93 10.31
CA LYS A 227 -4.81 2.83 11.16
C LYS A 227 -5.22 1.66 10.28
N LEU A 228 -5.12 0.43 10.78
CA LEU A 228 -5.45 -0.83 10.10
C LEU A 228 -4.55 -1.09 8.87
N THR A 229 -4.88 -0.58 7.70
CA THR A 229 -4.02 -0.64 6.49
C THR A 229 -3.14 0.61 6.43
N VAL A 230 -2.08 0.62 7.25
CA VAL A 230 -1.17 1.78 7.37
C VAL A 230 -0.44 2.05 6.07
N GLY A 231 -0.41 3.34 5.65
CA GLY A 231 0.31 3.79 4.46
C GLY A 231 -0.45 3.66 3.14
N ARG A 232 -1.71 3.19 3.15
CA ARG A 232 -2.52 3.18 1.92
C ARG A 232 -2.86 4.60 1.51
N THR A 233 -2.47 4.99 0.29
CA THR A 233 -2.75 6.29 -0.31
C THR A 233 -3.85 6.21 -1.35
N SER A 234 -4.67 7.24 -1.42
CA SER A 234 -5.68 7.44 -2.47
C SER A 234 -5.87 8.94 -2.73
N ILE A 235 -6.38 9.29 -3.89
CA ILE A 235 -6.78 10.68 -4.21
C ILE A 235 -8.30 10.74 -4.22
N LEU A 236 -8.86 11.77 -3.61
CA LEU A 236 -10.29 12.05 -3.69
C LEU A 236 -10.66 12.54 -5.10
N ASP A 237 -11.54 11.84 -5.80
CA ASP A 237 -12.15 12.30 -7.06
C ASP A 237 -13.42 13.11 -6.80
N ILE A 238 -13.90 13.08 -5.57
CA ILE A 238 -15.05 13.82 -5.06
C ILE A 238 -14.67 14.56 -3.77
N SER A 239 -15.36 15.66 -3.45
CA SER A 239 -15.23 16.28 -2.13
C SER A 239 -15.90 15.42 -1.07
N ALA A 240 -15.18 15.10 0.02
CA ALA A 240 -15.65 14.17 1.01
C ALA A 240 -15.11 14.49 2.42
N TYR A 241 -15.88 14.12 3.44
CA TYR A 241 -15.37 13.92 4.79
C TYR A 241 -14.76 12.53 4.90
N HIS A 242 -13.96 12.28 5.93
CA HIS A 242 -13.39 10.96 6.18
C HIS A 242 -13.30 10.64 7.67
N ASN A 243 -13.17 9.35 7.99
CA ASN A 243 -13.09 8.88 9.37
C ASN A 243 -11.75 9.23 10.04
N GLU A 244 -11.64 8.97 11.34
CA GLU A 244 -10.46 9.23 12.16
C GLU A 244 -9.29 8.25 11.92
N ALA A 245 -9.41 7.34 10.96
CA ALA A 245 -8.32 6.45 10.54
C ALA A 245 -7.63 6.93 9.25
N VAL A 246 -8.13 8.03 8.69
CA VAL A 246 -7.65 8.64 7.45
C VAL A 246 -7.23 10.07 7.71
N ILE A 247 -6.13 10.49 7.10
CA ILE A 247 -5.68 11.89 7.06
C ILE A 247 -5.78 12.44 5.64
N SER A 248 -6.12 13.70 5.53
CA SER A 248 -5.92 14.48 4.32
C SER A 248 -4.56 15.15 4.35
N ILE A 249 -3.85 15.12 3.24
CA ILE A 249 -2.47 15.62 3.08
C ILE A 249 -2.50 16.78 2.08
N TYR A 250 -2.00 17.93 2.53
CA TYR A 250 -1.95 19.17 1.75
C TYR A 250 -0.50 19.65 1.70
N PRO A 251 0.23 19.45 0.59
CA PRO A 251 1.56 20.02 0.42
C PRO A 251 1.53 21.54 0.55
N PHE A 252 2.53 22.16 1.18
CA PHE A 252 2.62 23.62 1.28
C PHE A 252 2.85 24.28 -0.07
N VAL A 253 3.58 23.60 -0.95
CA VAL A 253 3.81 24.02 -2.34
C VAL A 253 3.37 22.87 -3.25
N ASP A 254 2.36 23.11 -4.08
CA ASP A 254 1.80 22.09 -4.98
C ASP A 254 1.33 22.72 -6.29
N LYS A 255 2.26 23.00 -7.17
CA LYS A 255 1.95 23.52 -8.50
C LYS A 255 1.47 22.38 -9.41
N ASP A 256 0.28 22.53 -9.96
CA ASP A 256 -0.32 21.55 -10.91
C ASP A 256 -0.37 20.12 -10.33
N TYR A 257 -0.57 19.98 -9.03
CA TYR A 257 -0.59 18.70 -8.30
C TYR A 257 0.70 17.87 -8.39
N ARG A 258 1.84 18.47 -8.71
CA ARG A 258 3.11 17.74 -8.87
C ARG A 258 3.59 17.13 -7.57
N THR A 259 3.59 17.92 -6.49
CA THR A 259 3.97 17.44 -5.15
C THR A 259 2.99 16.38 -4.64
N ARG A 260 1.68 16.62 -4.79
CA ARG A 260 0.66 15.63 -4.44
C ARG A 260 0.87 14.31 -5.18
N ASN A 261 1.11 14.36 -6.50
CA ASN A 261 1.30 13.16 -7.31
C ASN A 261 2.60 12.42 -6.91
N TYR A 262 3.66 13.13 -6.59
CA TYR A 262 4.88 12.52 -6.04
C TYR A 262 4.59 11.80 -4.72
N LEU A 263 3.97 12.48 -3.75
CA LEU A 263 3.60 11.90 -2.45
C LEU A 263 2.57 10.76 -2.54
N PHE A 264 1.85 10.68 -3.63
CA PHE A 264 0.89 9.60 -3.85
C PHE A 264 1.56 8.24 -4.04
N TYR A 265 2.78 8.21 -4.56
CA TYR A 265 3.52 6.99 -4.89
C TYR A 265 4.63 6.63 -3.89
N ILE A 266 5.11 7.57 -3.10
CA ILE A 266 6.21 7.35 -2.13
C ILE A 266 5.69 7.18 -0.65
#